data_b90b5761ecf5a2d8a40b8f28e285a227
#
_entry.id   b90b5761ecf5a2d8a40b8f28e285a227
#
_cell.length_a   1.000
_cell.length_b   1.000
_cell.length_c   1.000
_cell.angle_alpha   90.00
_cell.angle_beta   90.00
_cell.angle_gamma   90.00
#
_symmetry.space_group_name_H-M   'P 1'
#
loop_
_entity.id
_entity.type
_entity.pdbx_description
1 polymer ?
#
loop_
_entity_poly.entity_id
_entity_poly.type
_entity_poly.pdbx_seq_one_letter_code
_entity_poly.pdbx_strand_id
1 'polypeptide(L)'
;VSDKRGTVLITGVGRSKSIGASLALGLAEDGWDLTIGYWAPYDERVGFVRGAHDPQDVAERCRALGSRVDLVPGDLASPDAAAQLVDAAASRNDLRGLVLSHCESVDSSILDTTVESWERHFAVNARASWLLIKAFAERLPEQRDVSQVTGRIIALTSDHAAHNLPYGASKGALDRIVIAAAVELGSRGVRANVINPGPIDTGWMTPEIRQAATLQTPAGRLGTPGDTADLVRFLMSDAGGWITGQLLHSNGGFSTS
;
A
#
# COMPACT_ATOMS: atom_id res chain seq x y z
N VAL A 1 -6.52 -19.09 20.90
CA VAL A 1 -6.73 -17.66 20.69
C VAL A 1 -5.37 -17.14 20.26
N SER A 2 -5.18 -16.81 18.98
CA SER A 2 -3.95 -16.15 18.50
C SER A 2 -3.81 -14.83 19.25
N ASP A 3 -2.64 -14.57 19.83
CA ASP A 3 -2.34 -13.26 20.42
C ASP A 3 -2.49 -12.19 19.32
N LYS A 4 -3.32 -11.20 19.60
CA LYS A 4 -3.57 -10.08 18.66
C LYS A 4 -2.27 -9.30 18.44
N ARG A 5 -1.92 -9.06 17.18
CA ARG A 5 -0.68 -8.34 16.78
C ARG A 5 -0.80 -6.82 16.86
N GLY A 6 -2.00 -6.30 17.08
CA GLY A 6 -2.34 -4.88 17.01
C GLY A 6 -3.09 -4.50 15.74
N THR A 7 -3.19 -3.22 15.46
CA THR A 7 -3.93 -2.67 14.31
C THR A 7 -2.98 -2.27 13.19
N VAL A 8 -3.38 -2.58 11.95
CA VAL A 8 -2.75 -2.09 10.70
C VAL A 8 -3.70 -1.15 9.98
N LEU A 9 -3.22 0.02 9.60
CA LEU A 9 -3.88 0.87 8.61
C LEU A 9 -3.44 0.44 7.21
N ILE A 10 -4.40 0.04 6.37
CA ILE A 10 -4.17 -0.29 4.96
C ILE A 10 -4.93 0.72 4.10
N THR A 11 -4.24 1.44 3.24
CA THR A 11 -4.86 2.37 2.29
C THR A 11 -5.03 1.75 0.90
N GLY A 12 -5.99 2.22 0.11
CA GLY A 12 -6.20 1.75 -1.26
C GLY A 12 -6.95 0.42 -1.39
N VAL A 13 -7.87 0.12 -0.46
CA VAL A 13 -8.71 -1.10 -0.50
C VAL A 13 -10.10 -0.75 -1.00
N GLY A 14 -10.20 -0.35 -2.26
CA GLY A 14 -11.48 0.05 -2.88
C GLY A 14 -12.23 -1.08 -3.58
N ARG A 15 -11.55 -2.16 -3.99
CA ARG A 15 -12.11 -3.24 -4.82
C ARG A 15 -11.67 -4.62 -4.33
N SER A 16 -12.57 -5.61 -4.42
CA SER A 16 -12.31 -7.00 -4.00
C SER A 16 -11.20 -7.69 -4.81
N LYS A 17 -10.94 -7.25 -6.04
CA LYS A 17 -9.86 -7.77 -6.90
C LYS A 17 -8.60 -6.90 -6.87
N SER A 18 -8.38 -6.11 -5.84
CA SER A 18 -7.18 -5.28 -5.71
C SER A 18 -6.06 -5.97 -4.93
N ILE A 19 -4.84 -5.46 -5.07
CA ILE A 19 -3.73 -5.86 -4.19
C ILE A 19 -4.11 -5.56 -2.74
N GLY A 20 -4.67 -4.37 -2.47
CA GLY A 20 -5.11 -3.97 -1.13
C GLY A 20 -6.08 -4.95 -0.47
N ALA A 21 -7.00 -5.55 -1.23
CA ALA A 21 -7.91 -6.58 -0.72
C ALA A 21 -7.16 -7.85 -0.28
N SER A 22 -6.20 -8.33 -1.08
CA SER A 22 -5.38 -9.50 -0.72
C SER A 22 -4.48 -9.21 0.49
N LEU A 23 -3.96 -7.98 0.59
CA LEU A 23 -3.21 -7.54 1.78
C LEU A 23 -4.09 -7.56 3.03
N ALA A 24 -5.30 -7.01 2.95
CA ALA A 24 -6.23 -7.00 4.08
C ALA A 24 -6.57 -8.41 4.54
N LEU A 25 -6.90 -9.32 3.62
CA LEU A 25 -7.21 -10.70 3.94
C LEU A 25 -6.02 -11.45 4.55
N GLY A 26 -4.83 -11.35 3.94
CA GLY A 26 -3.64 -12.03 4.45
C GLY A 26 -3.23 -11.53 5.84
N LEU A 27 -3.33 -10.23 6.11
CA LEU A 27 -3.03 -9.69 7.44
C LEU A 27 -4.11 -10.06 8.46
N ALA A 28 -5.38 -10.18 8.05
CA ALA A 28 -6.45 -10.68 8.91
C ALA A 28 -6.20 -12.14 9.33
N GLU A 29 -5.78 -13.01 8.39
CA GLU A 29 -5.38 -14.40 8.67
C GLU A 29 -4.22 -14.47 9.66
N ASP A 30 -3.28 -13.51 9.62
CA ASP A 30 -2.14 -13.43 10.54
C ASP A 30 -2.49 -12.82 11.90
N GLY A 31 -3.75 -12.51 12.17
CA GLY A 31 -4.24 -12.03 13.46
C GLY A 31 -4.14 -10.52 13.67
N TRP A 32 -3.97 -9.73 12.62
CA TRP A 32 -4.05 -8.28 12.68
C TRP A 32 -5.50 -7.78 12.72
N ASP A 33 -5.76 -6.76 13.51
CA ASP A 33 -6.94 -5.92 13.36
C ASP A 33 -6.69 -4.85 12.29
N LEU A 34 -7.72 -4.38 11.59
CA LEU A 34 -7.54 -3.57 10.39
C LEU A 34 -8.33 -2.26 10.48
N THR A 35 -7.70 -1.19 10.01
CA THR A 35 -8.39 -0.01 9.51
C THR A 35 -8.18 0.07 8.01
N ILE A 36 -9.26 0.06 7.25
CA ILE A 36 -9.24 0.03 5.80
C ILE A 36 -9.60 1.41 5.27
N GLY A 37 -8.60 2.07 4.65
CA GLY A 37 -8.77 3.34 3.93
C GLY A 37 -9.12 3.11 2.46
N TYR A 38 -10.16 3.76 1.96
CA TYR A 38 -10.63 3.64 0.58
C TYR A 38 -11.16 4.94 0.00
N TRP A 39 -11.19 5.04 -1.34
CA TRP A 39 -11.77 6.19 -2.03
C TRP A 39 -12.46 5.75 -3.32
N ALA A 40 -13.77 5.56 -3.27
CA ALA A 40 -14.59 5.07 -4.38
C ALA A 40 -14.55 5.94 -5.65
N PRO A 41 -14.58 7.30 -5.57
CA PRO A 41 -14.60 8.14 -6.76
C PRO A 41 -13.37 8.00 -7.67
N TYR A 42 -12.23 7.50 -7.17
CA TYR A 42 -11.09 7.17 -8.03
C TYR A 42 -11.42 6.03 -9.00
N ASP A 43 -11.93 4.92 -8.48
CA ASP A 43 -12.27 3.75 -9.30
C ASP A 43 -13.32 4.11 -10.38
N GLU A 44 -14.31 4.92 -10.01
CA GLU A 44 -15.34 5.40 -10.95
C GLU A 44 -14.74 6.28 -12.06
N ARG A 45 -13.83 7.19 -11.70
CA ARG A 45 -13.18 8.12 -12.64
C ARG A 45 -12.28 7.40 -13.65
N VAL A 46 -11.58 6.35 -13.23
CA VAL A 46 -10.70 5.57 -14.11
C VAL A 46 -11.40 4.38 -14.77
N GLY A 47 -12.71 4.22 -14.56
CA GLY A 47 -13.53 3.20 -15.21
C GLY A 47 -13.29 1.77 -14.70
N PHE A 48 -12.78 1.61 -13.48
CA PHE A 48 -12.66 0.29 -12.89
C PHE A 48 -14.03 -0.27 -12.48
N VAL A 49 -14.25 -1.54 -12.84
CA VAL A 49 -15.45 -2.27 -12.41
C VAL A 49 -15.32 -2.59 -10.92
N ARG A 50 -16.25 -2.04 -10.14
CA ARG A 50 -16.41 -2.33 -8.71
C ARG A 50 -17.56 -3.29 -8.49
N GLY A 51 -17.46 -4.15 -7.48
CA GLY A 51 -18.62 -4.85 -6.92
C GLY A 51 -19.56 -3.88 -6.22
N ALA A 52 -20.85 -4.19 -6.19
CA ALA A 52 -21.86 -3.32 -5.58
C ALA A 52 -21.60 -3.04 -4.08
N HIS A 53 -20.89 -3.93 -3.41
CA HIS A 53 -20.60 -3.89 -1.97
C HIS A 53 -19.11 -3.77 -1.64
N ASP A 54 -18.25 -3.44 -2.62
CA ASP A 54 -16.85 -3.07 -2.36
C ASP A 54 -16.78 -1.71 -1.63
N PRO A 55 -15.96 -1.54 -0.58
CA PRO A 55 -15.04 -2.46 0.10
C PRO A 55 -15.66 -3.25 1.27
N GLN A 56 -16.98 -3.17 1.48
CA GLN A 56 -17.68 -3.82 2.59
C GLN A 56 -17.49 -5.34 2.57
N ASP A 57 -17.56 -5.97 1.38
CA ASP A 57 -17.34 -7.41 1.22
C ASP A 57 -15.93 -7.83 1.69
N VAL A 58 -14.91 -6.99 1.44
CA VAL A 58 -13.55 -7.25 1.93
C VAL A 58 -13.52 -7.19 3.45
N ALA A 59 -14.15 -6.18 4.05
CA ALA A 59 -14.22 -6.03 5.50
C ALA A 59 -14.95 -7.19 6.19
N GLU A 60 -16.06 -7.67 5.59
CA GLU A 60 -16.81 -8.81 6.12
C GLU A 60 -15.99 -10.10 6.09
N ARG A 61 -15.27 -10.34 5.00
CA ARG A 61 -14.35 -11.48 4.89
C ARG A 61 -13.23 -11.42 5.95
N CYS A 62 -12.65 -10.25 6.19
CA CYS A 62 -11.66 -10.07 7.25
C CYS A 62 -12.25 -10.28 8.65
N ARG A 63 -13.50 -9.83 8.89
CA ARG A 63 -14.21 -10.09 10.15
C ARG A 63 -14.49 -11.57 10.36
N ALA A 64 -14.83 -12.31 9.29
CA ALA A 64 -15.02 -13.75 9.34
C ALA A 64 -13.75 -14.52 9.73
N LEU A 65 -12.56 -13.94 9.47
CA LEU A 65 -11.26 -14.44 9.93
C LEU A 65 -10.93 -14.03 11.37
N GLY A 66 -11.81 -13.31 12.05
CA GLY A 66 -11.66 -12.90 13.45
C GLY A 66 -11.06 -11.52 13.68
N SER A 67 -10.79 -10.74 12.62
CA SER A 67 -10.27 -9.38 12.73
C SER A 67 -11.38 -8.37 13.08
N ARG A 68 -11.04 -7.39 13.90
CA ARG A 68 -11.86 -6.15 13.98
C ARG A 68 -11.50 -5.29 12.76
N VAL A 69 -12.51 -4.75 12.08
CA VAL A 69 -12.29 -3.98 10.85
C VAL A 69 -13.11 -2.70 10.90
N ASP A 70 -12.42 -1.56 10.75
CA ASP A 70 -13.01 -0.25 10.53
C ASP A 70 -12.82 0.15 9.05
N LEU A 71 -13.87 0.65 8.42
CA LEU A 71 -13.86 1.20 7.06
C LEU A 71 -13.88 2.72 7.13
N VAL A 72 -12.89 3.37 6.55
CA VAL A 72 -12.74 4.83 6.58
C VAL A 72 -12.57 5.37 5.17
N PRO A 73 -13.55 6.10 4.63
CA PRO A 73 -13.40 6.77 3.34
C PRO A 73 -12.49 7.99 3.47
N GLY A 74 -11.67 8.27 2.44
CA GLY A 74 -10.83 9.46 2.45
C GLY A 74 -10.16 9.73 1.11
N ASP A 75 -10.34 10.93 0.55
CA ASP A 75 -9.56 11.39 -0.60
C ASP A 75 -8.16 11.83 -0.14
N LEU A 76 -7.17 11.01 -0.43
CA LEU A 76 -5.77 11.30 -0.09
C LEU A 76 -5.16 12.46 -0.89
N ALA A 77 -5.87 13.05 -1.85
CA ALA A 77 -5.51 14.35 -2.39
C ALA A 77 -5.74 15.50 -1.38
N SER A 78 -6.65 15.31 -0.39
CA SER A 78 -6.82 16.25 0.72
C SER A 78 -5.72 16.05 1.78
N PRO A 79 -5.02 17.10 2.22
CA PRO A 79 -4.01 16.99 3.27
C PRO A 79 -4.54 16.42 4.60
N ASP A 80 -5.80 16.68 4.93
CA ASP A 80 -6.40 16.31 6.22
C ASP A 80 -6.77 14.80 6.27
N ALA A 81 -6.99 14.17 5.13
CA ALA A 81 -7.40 12.78 5.06
C ALA A 81 -6.39 11.81 5.70
N ALA A 82 -5.09 12.10 5.59
CA ALA A 82 -4.05 11.29 6.19
C ALA A 82 -4.16 11.23 7.72
N ALA A 83 -4.35 12.39 8.37
CA ALA A 83 -4.52 12.45 9.82
C ALA A 83 -5.81 11.74 10.26
N GLN A 84 -6.93 11.94 9.56
CA GLN A 84 -8.20 11.29 9.87
C GLN A 84 -8.11 9.76 9.79
N LEU A 85 -7.44 9.21 8.78
CA LEU A 85 -7.23 7.77 8.63
C LEU A 85 -6.38 7.19 9.77
N VAL A 86 -5.29 7.88 10.12
CA VAL A 86 -4.40 7.44 11.20
C VAL A 86 -5.07 7.58 12.56
N ASP A 87 -5.84 8.64 12.82
CA ASP A 87 -6.58 8.82 14.07
C ASP A 87 -7.63 7.71 14.26
N ALA A 88 -8.34 7.34 13.20
CA ALA A 88 -9.25 6.20 13.23
C ALA A 88 -8.52 4.89 13.57
N ALA A 89 -7.38 4.64 12.94
CA ALA A 89 -6.57 3.44 13.20
C ALA A 89 -5.97 3.41 14.61
N ALA A 90 -5.60 4.57 15.14
CA ALA A 90 -5.01 4.70 16.47
C ALA A 90 -6.04 4.70 17.61
N SER A 91 -7.33 4.71 17.31
CA SER A 91 -8.42 4.83 18.31
C SER A 91 -8.39 3.78 19.42
N ARG A 92 -7.72 2.64 19.18
CA ARG A 92 -7.56 1.53 20.14
C ARG A 92 -6.22 1.50 20.85
N ASN A 93 -5.32 2.46 20.59
CA ASN A 93 -3.97 2.55 21.14
C ASN A 93 -3.08 1.31 20.85
N ASP A 94 -3.38 0.58 19.82
CA ASP A 94 -2.66 -0.64 19.39
C ASP A 94 -2.18 -0.58 17.93
N LEU A 95 -2.09 0.62 17.34
CA LEU A 95 -1.59 0.83 15.99
C LEU A 95 -0.11 0.43 15.90
N ARG A 96 0.21 -0.53 15.00
CA ARG A 96 1.55 -1.10 14.81
C ARG A 96 1.97 -1.19 13.35
N GLY A 97 1.04 -1.05 12.42
CA GLY A 97 1.32 -1.20 10.99
C GLY A 97 0.70 -0.13 10.11
N LEU A 98 1.41 0.22 9.06
CA LEU A 98 0.96 1.11 8.00
C LEU A 98 1.31 0.50 6.65
N VAL A 99 0.29 0.18 5.84
CA VAL A 99 0.47 -0.36 4.48
C VAL A 99 -0.12 0.61 3.46
N LEU A 100 0.76 1.19 2.65
CA LEU A 100 0.43 2.19 1.64
C LEU A 100 0.24 1.50 0.29
N SER A 101 -1.02 1.14 -0.05
CA SER A 101 -1.40 0.50 -1.30
C SER A 101 -2.27 1.40 -2.20
N HIS A 102 -2.50 2.65 -1.78
CA HIS A 102 -3.21 3.62 -2.59
C HIS A 102 -2.35 4.14 -3.74
N CYS A 103 -3.01 4.55 -4.82
CA CYS A 103 -2.35 5.29 -5.89
C CYS A 103 -3.34 6.15 -6.66
N GLU A 104 -2.82 7.19 -7.27
CA GLU A 104 -3.34 7.87 -8.44
C GLU A 104 -2.52 7.38 -9.63
N SER A 105 -3.18 6.93 -10.70
CA SER A 105 -2.53 6.46 -11.92
C SER A 105 -3.43 6.77 -13.12
N VAL A 106 -3.02 7.75 -13.91
CA VAL A 106 -3.66 8.15 -15.17
C VAL A 106 -2.55 8.32 -16.20
N ASP A 107 -2.59 7.50 -17.24
CA ASP A 107 -1.55 7.46 -18.27
C ASP A 107 -1.43 8.80 -19.00
N SER A 108 -0.20 9.27 -19.12
CA SER A 108 0.15 10.45 -19.94
C SER A 108 1.65 10.49 -20.23
N SER A 109 2.02 11.15 -21.31
CA SER A 109 3.41 11.34 -21.76
C SER A 109 3.97 12.69 -21.30
N ILE A 110 5.25 12.94 -21.59
CA ILE A 110 5.91 14.24 -21.31
C ILE A 110 5.17 15.43 -21.95
N LEU A 111 4.57 15.22 -23.12
CA LEU A 111 3.98 16.32 -23.89
C LEU A 111 2.52 16.58 -23.56
N ASP A 112 1.78 15.57 -23.04
CA ASP A 112 0.34 15.66 -22.79
C ASP A 112 -0.04 15.59 -21.30
N THR A 113 0.94 15.45 -20.40
CA THR A 113 0.71 15.56 -18.96
C THR A 113 0.28 16.97 -18.59
N THR A 114 -0.91 17.12 -18.00
CA THR A 114 -1.39 18.41 -17.49
C THR A 114 -0.85 18.68 -16.09
N VAL A 115 -0.81 19.97 -15.69
CA VAL A 115 -0.40 20.37 -14.35
C VAL A 115 -1.33 19.75 -13.29
N GLU A 116 -2.64 19.72 -13.54
CA GLU A 116 -3.64 19.16 -12.62
C GLU A 116 -3.40 17.66 -12.40
N SER A 117 -3.11 16.92 -13.48
CA SER A 117 -2.78 15.49 -13.38
C SER A 117 -1.49 15.28 -12.58
N TRP A 118 -0.45 16.05 -12.88
CA TRP A 118 0.81 16.03 -12.14
C TRP A 118 0.62 16.28 -10.64
N GLU A 119 -0.04 17.38 -10.29
CA GLU A 119 -0.27 17.77 -8.90
C GLU A 119 -1.10 16.73 -8.15
N ARG A 120 -2.13 16.14 -8.80
CA ARG A 120 -2.94 15.10 -8.18
C ARG A 120 -2.13 13.83 -7.91
N HIS A 121 -1.29 13.38 -8.84
CA HIS A 121 -0.43 12.23 -8.62
C HIS A 121 0.53 12.46 -7.44
N PHE A 122 1.18 13.62 -7.39
CA PHE A 122 2.07 13.95 -6.28
C PHE A 122 1.31 14.14 -4.96
N ALA A 123 0.12 14.71 -4.99
CA ALA A 123 -0.72 14.84 -3.82
C ALA A 123 -1.08 13.48 -3.20
N VAL A 124 -1.53 12.52 -4.03
CA VAL A 124 -1.96 11.19 -3.59
C VAL A 124 -0.77 10.27 -3.31
N ASN A 125 0.15 10.12 -4.27
CA ASN A 125 1.19 9.08 -4.18
C ASN A 125 2.36 9.47 -3.27
N ALA A 126 2.75 10.75 -3.24
CA ALA A 126 3.91 11.22 -2.50
C ALA A 126 3.53 11.98 -1.22
N ARG A 127 2.81 13.12 -1.34
CA ARG A 127 2.46 13.95 -0.19
C ARG A 127 1.63 13.20 0.85
N ALA A 128 0.58 12.50 0.41
CA ALA A 128 -0.25 11.75 1.35
C ALA A 128 0.53 10.63 2.03
N SER A 129 1.41 9.94 1.32
CA SER A 129 2.27 8.90 1.91
C SER A 129 3.19 9.47 2.98
N TRP A 130 3.82 10.63 2.74
CA TRP A 130 4.59 11.33 3.76
C TRP A 130 3.74 11.72 4.98
N LEU A 131 2.54 12.31 4.75
CA LEU A 131 1.64 12.71 5.84
C LEU A 131 1.15 11.51 6.65
N LEU A 132 0.82 10.38 6.00
CA LEU A 132 0.45 9.13 6.67
C LEU A 132 1.60 8.58 7.53
N ILE A 133 2.81 8.57 7.01
CA ILE A 133 4.01 8.13 7.75
C ILE A 133 4.26 9.06 8.96
N LYS A 134 4.16 10.38 8.76
CA LYS A 134 4.33 11.36 9.85
C LYS A 134 3.30 11.14 10.95
N ALA A 135 2.01 11.12 10.59
CA ALA A 135 0.94 10.92 11.56
C ALA A 135 1.05 9.55 12.27
N PHE A 136 1.39 8.49 11.54
CA PHE A 136 1.65 7.17 12.11
C PHE A 136 2.78 7.21 13.15
N ALA A 137 3.92 7.82 12.82
CA ALA A 137 5.06 7.94 13.73
C ALA A 137 4.70 8.74 15.00
N GLU A 138 3.87 9.78 14.89
CA GLU A 138 3.41 10.59 16.02
C GLU A 138 2.49 9.81 16.97
N ARG A 139 1.83 8.74 16.51
CA ARG A 139 0.96 7.86 17.34
C ARG A 139 1.68 6.64 17.94
N LEU A 140 2.92 6.37 17.53
CA LEU A 140 3.70 5.29 18.13
C LEU A 140 4.17 5.67 19.54
N PRO A 141 4.21 4.70 20.48
CA PRO A 141 4.72 4.96 21.80
C PRO A 141 6.19 5.36 21.76
N GLU A 142 6.62 6.15 22.75
CA GLU A 142 8.05 6.38 22.94
C GLU A 142 8.76 5.05 23.21
N GLN A 143 9.84 4.81 22.48
CA GLN A 143 10.61 3.59 22.56
C GLN A 143 11.90 3.81 23.33
N ARG A 144 12.18 2.93 24.31
CA ARG A 144 13.41 2.94 25.08
C ARG A 144 14.42 1.86 24.62
N ASP A 145 13.91 0.80 24.00
CA ASP A 145 14.72 -0.29 23.48
C ASP A 145 14.60 -0.37 21.96
N VAL A 146 15.60 0.16 21.27
CA VAL A 146 15.65 0.25 19.79
C VAL A 146 15.70 -1.13 19.11
N SER A 147 15.99 -2.21 19.85
CA SER A 147 15.97 -3.57 19.31
C SER A 147 14.55 -4.09 19.07
N GLN A 148 13.57 -3.54 19.78
CA GLN A 148 12.17 -3.93 19.63
C GLN A 148 11.52 -3.21 18.47
N VAL A 149 10.79 -3.94 17.64
CA VAL A 149 9.99 -3.39 16.55
C VAL A 149 8.66 -2.90 17.08
N THR A 150 8.45 -1.58 17.03
CA THR A 150 7.22 -0.92 17.49
C THR A 150 6.26 -0.61 16.36
N GLY A 151 6.78 -0.43 15.15
CA GLY A 151 5.99 -0.09 13.97
C GLY A 151 6.57 -0.66 12.68
N ARG A 152 5.70 -1.00 11.74
CA ARG A 152 6.09 -1.45 10.39
C ARG A 152 5.38 -0.64 9.33
N ILE A 153 6.14 -0.18 8.34
CA ILE A 153 5.66 0.60 7.20
C ILE A 153 6.01 -0.15 5.92
N ILE A 154 5.02 -0.46 5.11
CA ILE A 154 5.20 -1.05 3.78
C ILE A 154 4.51 -0.16 2.76
N ALA A 155 5.20 0.20 1.69
CA ALA A 155 4.61 0.94 0.57
C ALA A 155 4.74 0.15 -0.73
N LEU A 156 3.70 0.21 -1.57
CA LEU A 156 3.75 -0.34 -2.91
C LEU A 156 4.19 0.74 -3.90
N THR A 157 5.26 0.46 -4.63
CA THR A 157 5.82 1.33 -5.66
C THR A 157 5.69 0.75 -7.06
N SER A 158 6.34 1.36 -8.02
CA SER A 158 6.46 0.94 -9.41
C SER A 158 7.74 1.50 -10.01
N ASP A 159 8.34 0.77 -10.92
CA ASP A 159 9.44 1.20 -11.78
C ASP A 159 8.97 1.81 -13.11
N HIS A 160 7.66 1.99 -13.27
CA HIS A 160 7.08 2.58 -14.48
C HIS A 160 7.63 3.99 -14.72
N ALA A 161 8.13 4.26 -15.91
CA ALA A 161 8.74 5.54 -16.27
C ALA A 161 8.05 6.20 -17.48
N ALA A 162 8.04 5.53 -18.64
CA ALA A 162 7.50 6.07 -19.88
C ALA A 162 5.98 5.83 -19.99
N HIS A 163 5.26 6.76 -20.65
CA HIS A 163 3.82 6.71 -20.93
C HIS A 163 2.90 6.74 -19.70
N ASN A 164 3.46 6.88 -18.51
CA ASN A 164 2.74 7.20 -17.26
C ASN A 164 3.63 8.08 -16.37
N LEU A 165 4.05 9.22 -16.92
CA LEU A 165 5.06 10.10 -16.34
C LEU A 165 4.74 10.54 -14.90
N PRO A 166 3.56 11.13 -14.59
CA PRO A 166 3.32 11.64 -13.24
C PRO A 166 3.21 10.52 -12.21
N TYR A 167 2.70 9.35 -12.62
CA TYR A 167 2.66 8.16 -11.76
C TYR A 167 4.07 7.70 -11.41
N GLY A 168 4.90 7.40 -12.40
CA GLY A 168 6.27 6.93 -12.18
C GLY A 168 7.11 7.90 -11.35
N ALA A 169 7.05 9.21 -11.68
CA ALA A 169 7.75 10.23 -10.93
C ALA A 169 7.31 10.32 -9.47
N SER A 170 6.00 10.26 -9.21
CA SER A 170 5.45 10.29 -7.85
C SER A 170 5.76 9.01 -7.06
N LYS A 171 5.86 7.84 -7.71
CA LYS A 171 6.29 6.59 -7.09
C LYS A 171 7.79 6.60 -6.76
N GLY A 172 8.63 7.19 -7.61
CA GLY A 172 10.04 7.42 -7.28
C GLY A 172 10.22 8.36 -6.07
N ALA A 173 9.36 9.36 -5.91
CA ALA A 173 9.33 10.20 -4.72
C ALA A 173 8.89 9.40 -3.48
N LEU A 174 7.89 8.52 -3.59
CA LEU A 174 7.46 7.61 -2.52
C LEU A 174 8.61 6.73 -2.03
N ASP A 175 9.42 6.18 -2.94
CA ASP A 175 10.55 5.33 -2.59
C ASP A 175 11.52 6.08 -1.65
N ARG A 176 11.86 7.33 -1.98
CA ARG A 176 12.74 8.17 -1.16
C ARG A 176 12.14 8.51 0.18
N ILE A 177 10.84 8.79 0.25
CA ILE A 177 10.12 9.07 1.50
C ILE A 177 10.17 7.87 2.45
N VAL A 178 9.92 6.66 1.96
CA VAL A 178 9.91 5.45 2.79
C VAL A 178 11.32 5.06 3.24
N ILE A 179 12.33 5.20 2.37
CA ILE A 179 13.73 4.96 2.74
C ILE A 179 14.18 5.97 3.81
N ALA A 180 13.80 7.25 3.68
CA ALA A 180 14.06 8.26 4.71
C ALA A 180 13.39 7.88 6.04
N ALA A 181 12.13 7.44 6.00
CA ALA A 181 11.43 6.98 7.20
C ALA A 181 12.13 5.81 7.89
N ALA A 182 12.71 4.86 7.14
CA ALA A 182 13.48 3.76 7.70
C ALA A 182 14.70 4.23 8.51
N VAL A 183 15.39 5.25 8.00
CA VAL A 183 16.59 5.82 8.65
C VAL A 183 16.20 6.70 9.84
N GLU A 184 15.29 7.64 9.64
CA GLU A 184 14.93 8.66 10.64
C GLU A 184 14.11 8.09 11.81
N LEU A 185 13.26 7.07 11.55
CA LEU A 185 12.41 6.46 12.56
C LEU A 185 12.97 5.13 13.10
N GLY A 186 14.13 4.68 12.61
CA GLY A 186 14.77 3.43 13.03
C GLY A 186 15.05 3.38 14.53
N SER A 187 15.51 4.50 15.12
CA SER A 187 15.74 4.64 16.57
C SER A 187 14.44 4.55 17.41
N ARG A 188 13.29 4.73 16.78
CA ARG A 188 11.97 4.56 17.40
C ARG A 188 11.40 3.14 17.20
N GLY A 189 12.21 2.20 16.70
CA GLY A 189 11.80 0.82 16.46
C GLY A 189 10.95 0.62 15.20
N VAL A 190 10.93 1.58 14.26
CA VAL A 190 10.18 1.46 13.00
C VAL A 190 11.01 0.71 11.95
N ARG A 191 10.37 -0.20 11.23
CA ARG A 191 10.90 -0.84 10.02
C ARG A 191 10.07 -0.39 8.84
N ALA A 192 10.71 0.17 7.81
CA ALA A 192 10.02 0.70 6.64
C ALA A 192 10.65 0.17 5.35
N ASN A 193 9.84 -0.39 4.45
CA ASN A 193 10.28 -0.96 3.19
C ASN A 193 9.31 -0.62 2.06
N VAL A 194 9.85 -0.67 0.85
CA VAL A 194 9.12 -0.46 -0.40
C VAL A 194 9.08 -1.77 -1.17
N ILE A 195 7.95 -2.10 -1.78
CA ILE A 195 7.79 -3.28 -2.63
C ILE A 195 7.37 -2.82 -4.03
N ASN A 196 8.14 -3.23 -5.03
CA ASN A 196 7.72 -3.21 -6.42
C ASN A 196 7.12 -4.59 -6.76
N PRO A 197 5.79 -4.68 -6.93
CA PRO A 197 5.13 -5.96 -7.20
C PRO A 197 5.27 -6.43 -8.65
N GLY A 198 5.76 -5.57 -9.56
CA GLY A 198 5.75 -5.82 -11.00
C GLY A 198 4.33 -5.88 -11.59
N PRO A 199 4.15 -6.59 -12.72
CA PRO A 199 2.87 -6.65 -13.41
C PRO A 199 1.89 -7.59 -12.68
N ILE A 200 0.98 -7.00 -11.91
CA ILE A 200 -0.11 -7.70 -11.20
C ILE A 200 -1.42 -7.48 -11.96
N ASP A 201 -2.10 -8.57 -12.32
CA ASP A 201 -3.41 -8.48 -12.94
C ASP A 201 -4.51 -8.24 -11.88
N THR A 202 -4.92 -7.00 -11.75
CA THR A 202 -6.04 -6.57 -10.89
C THR A 202 -7.29 -6.19 -11.69
N GLY A 203 -7.36 -6.63 -12.96
CA GLY A 203 -8.52 -6.42 -13.83
C GLY A 203 -8.46 -5.15 -14.69
N TRP A 204 -7.30 -4.46 -14.76
CA TRP A 204 -7.10 -3.29 -15.64
C TRP A 204 -6.44 -3.66 -16.97
N MET A 205 -5.77 -4.81 -17.07
CA MET A 205 -5.03 -5.21 -18.26
C MET A 205 -5.96 -5.69 -19.37
N THR A 206 -5.74 -5.20 -20.60
CA THR A 206 -6.34 -5.81 -21.79
C THR A 206 -5.69 -7.19 -22.05
N PRO A 207 -6.32 -8.06 -22.88
CA PRO A 207 -5.71 -9.34 -23.26
C PRO A 207 -4.31 -9.19 -23.85
N GLU A 208 -4.07 -8.16 -24.66
CA GLU A 208 -2.80 -7.87 -25.33
C GLU A 208 -1.73 -7.47 -24.31
N ILE A 209 -2.05 -6.56 -23.39
CA ILE A 209 -1.15 -6.15 -22.30
C ILE A 209 -0.80 -7.35 -21.44
N ARG A 210 -1.79 -8.18 -21.09
CA ARG A 210 -1.60 -9.40 -20.30
C ARG A 210 -0.64 -10.37 -20.99
N GLN A 211 -0.82 -10.62 -22.28
CA GLN A 211 0.05 -11.49 -23.08
C GLN A 211 1.48 -10.93 -23.14
N ALA A 212 1.64 -9.65 -23.46
CA ALA A 212 2.94 -9.01 -23.55
C ALA A 212 3.70 -9.03 -22.22
N ALA A 213 3.04 -8.66 -21.12
CA ALA A 213 3.64 -8.68 -19.80
C ALA A 213 3.98 -10.09 -19.32
N THR A 214 3.16 -11.11 -19.66
CA THR A 214 3.47 -12.52 -19.36
C THR A 214 4.73 -12.97 -20.08
N LEU A 215 4.90 -12.63 -21.38
CA LEU A 215 6.09 -12.99 -22.16
C LEU A 215 7.37 -12.31 -21.63
N GLN A 216 7.25 -11.12 -21.05
CA GLN A 216 8.37 -10.37 -20.47
C GLN A 216 8.70 -10.80 -19.03
N THR A 217 7.84 -11.61 -18.39
CA THR A 217 8.06 -12.07 -17.03
C THR A 217 8.79 -13.42 -17.03
N PRO A 218 10.06 -13.51 -16.56
CA PRO A 218 10.83 -14.75 -16.54
C PRO A 218 10.15 -15.91 -15.80
N ALA A 219 9.32 -15.61 -14.78
CA ALA A 219 8.52 -16.61 -14.08
C ALA A 219 7.39 -17.24 -14.94
N GLY A 220 7.21 -16.80 -16.20
CA GLY A 220 6.24 -17.34 -17.15
C GLY A 220 4.77 -17.05 -16.85
N ARG A 221 4.49 -16.18 -15.90
CA ARG A 221 3.14 -15.73 -15.54
C ARG A 221 3.15 -14.30 -15.00
N LEU A 222 2.00 -13.66 -15.03
CA LEU A 222 1.78 -12.45 -14.24
C LEU A 222 1.75 -12.76 -12.73
N GLY A 223 2.10 -11.78 -11.93
CA GLY A 223 1.87 -11.84 -10.50
C GLY A 223 0.37 -11.78 -10.17
N THR A 224 0.02 -12.36 -9.04
CA THR A 224 -1.30 -12.24 -8.43
C THR A 224 -1.25 -11.28 -7.26
N PRO A 225 -2.38 -10.70 -6.82
CA PRO A 225 -2.44 -9.96 -5.58
C PRO A 225 -1.92 -10.74 -4.36
N GLY A 226 -2.06 -12.07 -4.37
CA GLY A 226 -1.52 -12.97 -3.34
C GLY A 226 0.01 -12.98 -3.29
N ASP A 227 0.69 -12.99 -4.44
CA ASP A 227 2.17 -12.96 -4.48
C ASP A 227 2.72 -11.71 -3.76
N THR A 228 2.04 -10.56 -3.90
CA THR A 228 2.40 -9.34 -3.17
C THR A 228 2.06 -9.45 -1.69
N ALA A 229 0.90 -10.02 -1.37
CA ALA A 229 0.46 -10.17 0.02
C ALA A 229 1.41 -11.07 0.82
N ASP A 230 1.93 -12.13 0.25
CA ASP A 230 2.85 -13.05 0.93
C ASP A 230 4.14 -12.37 1.38
N LEU A 231 4.74 -11.51 0.52
CA LEU A 231 5.91 -10.72 0.90
C LEU A 231 5.57 -9.69 1.98
N VAL A 232 4.42 -9.01 1.88
CA VAL A 232 3.99 -8.07 2.92
C VAL A 232 3.76 -8.78 4.24
N ARG A 233 3.10 -9.93 4.28
CA ARG A 233 2.91 -10.75 5.47
C ARG A 233 4.24 -11.11 6.14
N PHE A 234 5.21 -11.54 5.35
CA PHE A 234 6.56 -11.81 5.84
C PHE A 234 7.20 -10.57 6.49
N LEU A 235 7.20 -9.42 5.80
CA LEU A 235 7.77 -8.17 6.33
C LEU A 235 7.00 -7.64 7.55
N MET A 236 5.72 -7.92 7.66
CA MET A 236 4.87 -7.58 8.80
C MET A 236 4.99 -8.58 9.97
N SER A 237 5.71 -9.67 9.81
CA SER A 237 6.00 -10.67 10.84
C SER A 237 7.32 -10.38 11.58
N ASP A 238 7.59 -11.13 12.65
CA ASP A 238 8.85 -11.01 13.38
C ASP A 238 10.05 -11.48 12.56
N ALA A 239 9.84 -12.43 11.64
CA ALA A 239 10.88 -12.89 10.72
C ALA A 239 11.36 -11.79 9.76
N GLY A 240 10.52 -10.81 9.43
CA GLY A 240 10.87 -9.63 8.63
C GLY A 240 11.53 -8.50 9.43
N GLY A 241 11.70 -8.63 10.76
CA GLY A 241 12.09 -7.54 11.65
C GLY A 241 13.50 -6.96 11.43
N TRP A 242 14.38 -7.67 10.71
CA TRP A 242 15.72 -7.18 10.36
C TRP A 242 15.77 -6.41 9.02
N ILE A 243 14.71 -6.52 8.21
CA ILE A 243 14.65 -5.88 6.88
C ILE A 243 14.06 -4.48 7.02
N THR A 244 14.85 -3.45 6.68
CA THR A 244 14.40 -2.05 6.69
C THR A 244 15.19 -1.22 5.67
N GLY A 245 14.59 -0.17 5.13
CA GLY A 245 15.20 0.73 4.15
C GLY A 245 15.38 0.12 2.76
N GLN A 246 14.68 -0.97 2.45
CA GLN A 246 14.86 -1.69 1.20
C GLN A 246 13.75 -1.38 0.19
N LEU A 247 14.13 -1.33 -1.08
CA LEU A 247 13.23 -1.47 -2.22
C LEU A 247 13.35 -2.92 -2.70
N LEU A 248 12.28 -3.69 -2.51
CA LEU A 248 12.24 -5.12 -2.82
C LEU A 248 11.41 -5.35 -4.08
N HIS A 249 11.95 -6.08 -5.03
CA HIS A 249 11.25 -6.50 -6.24
C HIS A 249 10.61 -7.88 -6.03
N SER A 250 9.28 -7.95 -6.03
CA SER A 250 8.49 -9.19 -5.99
C SER A 250 7.71 -9.32 -7.29
N ASN A 251 8.44 -9.36 -8.42
CA ASN A 251 7.92 -9.12 -9.76
C ASN A 251 8.12 -10.27 -10.75
N GLY A 252 8.46 -11.48 -10.27
CA GLY A 252 8.68 -12.64 -11.13
C GLY A 252 9.88 -12.51 -12.06
N GLY A 253 10.82 -11.60 -11.77
CA GLY A 253 11.98 -11.30 -12.61
C GLY A 253 11.66 -10.30 -13.75
N PHE A 254 10.45 -9.73 -13.78
CA PHE A 254 10.10 -8.68 -14.74
C PHE A 254 11.07 -7.51 -14.58
N SER A 255 11.64 -7.06 -15.69
CA SER A 255 12.58 -5.95 -15.74
C SER A 255 12.09 -4.90 -16.72
N THR A 256 12.19 -3.65 -16.32
CA THR A 256 11.94 -2.49 -17.18
C THR A 256 13.23 -1.88 -17.71
N SER A 257 14.37 -2.48 -17.39
CA SER A 257 15.70 -2.05 -17.86
C SER A 257 16.00 -2.48 -19.29
#